data_704e600df78dd5bccb92262c7111fe9c
#
_entry.id   704e600df78dd5bccb92262c7111fe9c
#
_cell.length_a   1.000
_cell.length_b   1.000
_cell.length_c   1.000
_cell.angle_alpha   90.00
_cell.angle_beta   90.00
_cell.angle_gamma   90.00
#
_symmetry.space_group_name_H-M   'P 1'
#
loop_
_entity.id
_entity.type
_entity.pdbx_description
1 polymer ?
#
loop_
_entity_poly.entity_id
_entity_poly.type
_entity_poly.pdbx_seq_one_letter_code
_entity_poly.pdbx_strand_id
1 'polypeptide(L)'
;MPAHKLLLYPDSPGFRPDDPAALLACLQDIGLAGEGFDVQGETRYQAGEHFLQLIIFLGCSPAIEFDPPADPGECEATAARGGFCHISFSLAENRPAFRGGGDVPPPRCPSCRKPVSGWQQALDDWQQSPESDAWACERCGYSGRIHDLDFRRHGGFARTFIEIWGIHPSEAVPVDALLGSLSAFSDTGWSYMYVND
;
A
#
# COMPACT_ATOMS: atom_id res chain seq x y z
N MET A 1 4.69 17.02 9.13
CA MET A 1 4.12 16.96 7.77
C MET A 1 3.65 15.52 7.59
N PRO A 2 2.51 15.28 6.94
CA PRO A 2 2.05 13.92 6.68
C PRO A 2 3.08 13.17 5.83
N ALA A 3 3.29 11.90 6.14
CA ALA A 3 4.16 11.04 5.34
C ALA A 3 3.42 10.59 4.08
N HIS A 4 4.06 10.72 2.92
CA HIS A 4 3.51 10.25 1.65
C HIS A 4 4.05 8.87 1.32
N LYS A 5 3.18 7.98 0.87
CA LYS A 5 3.52 6.59 0.57
C LYS A 5 2.83 6.08 -0.69
N LEU A 6 3.55 5.29 -1.45
CA LEU A 6 2.98 4.38 -2.44
C LEU A 6 2.84 3.00 -1.78
N LEU A 7 1.63 2.48 -1.71
CA LEU A 7 1.34 1.15 -1.16
C LEU A 7 1.07 0.17 -2.27
N LEU A 8 1.73 -1.00 -2.23
CA LEU A 8 1.39 -2.16 -3.04
C LEU A 8 0.60 -3.14 -2.16
N TYR A 9 -0.46 -3.73 -2.70
CA TYR A 9 -1.29 -4.68 -1.95
C TYR A 9 -1.90 -5.74 -2.87
N PRO A 10 -2.13 -6.98 -2.37
CA PRO A 10 -2.71 -8.05 -3.17
C PRO A 10 -4.20 -7.80 -3.45
N ASP A 11 -4.66 -8.21 -4.63
CA ASP A 11 -6.07 -8.12 -5.03
C ASP A 11 -6.96 -9.06 -4.19
N SER A 12 -6.35 -10.14 -3.64
CA SER A 12 -7.00 -10.97 -2.61
C SER A 12 -6.78 -10.33 -1.23
N PRO A 13 -7.82 -9.71 -0.61
CA PRO A 13 -7.67 -9.02 0.66
C PRO A 13 -7.18 -9.92 1.81
N GLY A 14 -7.48 -11.22 1.73
CA GLY A 14 -7.09 -12.21 2.74
C GLY A 14 -5.64 -12.70 2.65
N PHE A 15 -4.93 -12.39 1.56
CA PHE A 15 -3.56 -12.87 1.40
C PHE A 15 -2.62 -12.32 2.49
N ARG A 16 -1.88 -13.24 3.09
CA ARG A 16 -0.77 -12.95 4.02
C ARG A 16 0.27 -14.05 3.82
N PRO A 17 1.55 -13.71 3.62
CA PRO A 17 2.59 -14.73 3.55
C PRO A 17 2.66 -15.51 4.87
N ASP A 18 2.82 -16.82 4.78
CA ASP A 18 3.01 -17.68 5.97
C ASP A 18 4.31 -17.31 6.70
N ASP A 19 5.34 -16.98 5.94
CA ASP A 19 6.62 -16.49 6.44
C ASP A 19 6.89 -15.07 5.91
N PRO A 20 6.90 -14.04 6.78
CA PRO A 20 7.28 -12.68 6.40
C PRO A 20 8.68 -12.57 5.81
N ALA A 21 9.63 -13.44 6.22
CA ALA A 21 10.98 -13.45 5.67
C ALA A 21 11.00 -13.87 4.20
N ALA A 22 10.07 -14.72 3.75
CA ALA A 22 9.96 -15.10 2.35
C ALA A 22 9.51 -13.90 1.47
N LEU A 23 8.62 -13.04 1.98
CA LEU A 23 8.26 -11.81 1.27
C LEU A 23 9.47 -10.88 1.15
N LEU A 24 10.21 -10.67 2.25
CA LEU A 24 11.42 -9.86 2.23
C LEU A 24 12.45 -10.41 1.22
N ALA A 25 12.71 -11.71 1.25
CA ALA A 25 13.64 -12.36 0.31
C ALA A 25 13.20 -12.10 -1.15
N CYS A 26 11.91 -12.25 -1.45
CA CYS A 26 11.37 -11.93 -2.78
C CYS A 26 11.65 -10.47 -3.17
N LEU A 27 11.43 -9.50 -2.25
CA LEU A 27 11.67 -8.08 -2.53
C LEU A 27 13.16 -7.76 -2.72
N GLN A 28 14.04 -8.46 -2.00
CA GLN A 28 15.49 -8.33 -2.14
C GLN A 28 15.99 -8.97 -3.45
N ASP A 29 15.50 -10.17 -3.78
CA ASP A 29 15.88 -10.89 -5.02
C ASP A 29 15.53 -10.12 -6.29
N ILE A 30 14.39 -9.39 -6.29
CA ILE A 30 14.03 -8.52 -7.41
C ILE A 30 14.70 -7.15 -7.35
N GLY A 31 15.44 -6.85 -6.29
CA GLY A 31 16.17 -5.59 -6.11
C GLY A 31 15.28 -4.40 -5.75
N LEU A 32 14.06 -4.61 -5.22
CA LEU A 32 13.22 -3.53 -4.72
C LEU A 32 13.69 -3.07 -3.34
N ALA A 33 13.98 -4.00 -2.42
CA ALA A 33 14.43 -3.73 -1.07
C ALA A 33 15.94 -4.02 -0.91
N GLY A 34 16.65 -3.13 -0.24
CA GLY A 34 18.08 -3.24 0.09
C GLY A 34 18.33 -3.66 1.54
N GLU A 35 19.36 -3.05 2.15
CA GLU A 35 19.75 -3.31 3.54
C GLU A 35 18.70 -2.80 4.53
N GLY A 36 18.55 -3.53 5.64
CA GLY A 36 17.65 -3.16 6.72
C GLY A 36 18.27 -2.11 7.66
N PHE A 37 17.43 -1.24 8.21
CA PHE A 37 17.76 -0.30 9.28
C PHE A 37 16.59 -0.20 10.28
N ASP A 38 16.89 0.21 11.50
CA ASP A 38 15.88 0.32 12.58
C ASP A 38 15.22 1.71 12.59
N VAL A 39 13.91 1.74 12.77
CA VAL A 39 13.11 2.93 13.02
C VAL A 39 12.14 2.63 14.15
N GLN A 40 12.42 3.10 15.34
CA GLN A 40 11.56 2.93 16.53
C GLN A 40 11.26 1.45 16.88
N GLY A 41 12.23 0.57 16.66
CA GLY A 41 12.07 -0.86 16.88
C GLY A 41 11.40 -1.63 15.74
N GLU A 42 11.10 -0.95 14.62
CA GLU A 42 10.64 -1.56 13.38
C GLU A 42 11.78 -1.62 12.36
N THR A 43 12.00 -2.77 11.74
CA THR A 43 12.96 -2.86 10.65
C THR A 43 12.34 -2.32 9.36
N ARG A 44 13.01 -1.34 8.75
CA ARG A 44 12.73 -0.83 7.41
C ARG A 44 13.90 -1.11 6.49
N TYR A 45 13.71 -0.96 5.19
CA TYR A 45 14.70 -1.35 4.18
C TYR A 45 14.98 -0.18 3.25
N GLN A 46 16.24 0.01 2.92
CA GLN A 46 16.64 1.00 1.91
C GLN A 46 16.09 0.59 0.54
N ALA A 47 16.04 1.53 -0.41
CA ALA A 47 15.78 1.24 -1.80
C ALA A 47 16.86 0.27 -2.34
N GLY A 48 16.43 -0.80 -3.00
CA GLY A 48 17.31 -1.80 -3.58
C GLY A 48 17.95 -1.34 -4.89
N GLU A 49 18.88 -2.14 -5.42
CA GLU A 49 19.67 -1.79 -6.61
C GLU A 49 18.85 -1.60 -7.89
N HIS A 50 17.66 -2.22 -7.97
CA HIS A 50 16.74 -2.10 -9.11
C HIS A 50 15.53 -1.22 -8.83
N PHE A 51 15.51 -0.52 -7.71
CA PHE A 51 14.35 0.28 -7.29
C PHE A 51 13.85 1.22 -8.40
N LEU A 52 14.74 1.99 -9.03
CA LEU A 52 14.39 2.92 -10.12
C LEU A 52 13.96 2.24 -11.44
N GLN A 53 14.21 0.94 -11.57
CA GLN A 53 13.72 0.15 -12.70
C GLN A 53 12.33 -0.44 -12.41
N LEU A 54 11.97 -0.59 -11.13
CA LEU A 54 10.74 -1.18 -10.65
C LEU A 54 9.68 -0.14 -10.30
N ILE A 55 10.12 1.06 -9.90
CA ILE A 55 9.28 2.22 -9.57
C ILE A 55 9.68 3.37 -10.50
N ILE A 56 8.81 3.67 -11.46
CA ILE A 56 9.06 4.73 -12.45
C ILE A 56 8.47 6.05 -11.97
N PHE A 57 9.33 7.06 -11.85
CA PHE A 57 8.92 8.42 -11.52
C PHE A 57 8.40 9.15 -12.76
N LEU A 58 7.25 9.82 -12.62
CA LEU A 58 6.55 10.50 -13.69
C LEU A 58 6.91 12.01 -13.67
N GLY A 59 7.65 12.44 -14.69
CA GLY A 59 8.01 13.86 -14.87
C GLY A 59 9.41 14.22 -14.39
N CYS A 60 9.71 15.54 -14.41
CA CYS A 60 10.94 16.09 -13.84
C CYS A 60 10.80 16.09 -12.32
N SER A 61 11.13 14.99 -11.70
CA SER A 61 11.01 14.87 -10.26
C SER A 61 11.95 15.81 -9.53
N PRO A 62 11.49 16.52 -8.49
CA PRO A 62 12.38 17.18 -7.56
C PRO A 62 13.30 16.14 -6.91
N ALA A 63 14.37 16.59 -6.27
CA ALA A 63 15.36 15.74 -5.62
C ALA A 63 14.69 14.71 -4.69
N ILE A 64 14.65 13.45 -5.17
CA ILE A 64 14.21 12.32 -4.35
C ILE A 64 15.44 11.85 -3.60
N GLU A 65 15.35 11.84 -2.29
CA GLU A 65 16.42 11.35 -1.43
C GLU A 65 16.29 9.83 -1.29
N PHE A 66 17.38 9.11 -1.52
CA PHE A 66 17.46 7.66 -1.35
C PHE A 66 18.39 7.28 -0.20
N ASP A 67 19.38 8.13 0.09
CA ASP A 67 20.36 7.83 1.09
C ASP A 67 19.85 8.23 2.49
N PRO A 68 19.86 7.28 3.45
CA PRO A 68 19.54 7.60 4.81
C PRO A 68 20.61 8.55 5.40
N PRO A 69 20.22 9.49 6.28
CA PRO A 69 21.19 10.27 7.05
C PRO A 69 22.19 9.38 7.79
N ALA A 70 23.46 9.81 7.85
CA ALA A 70 24.52 9.03 8.49
C ALA A 70 24.37 8.95 10.02
N ASP A 71 23.74 9.95 10.64
CA ASP A 71 23.43 9.93 12.07
C ASP A 71 22.20 9.07 12.33
N PRO A 72 22.27 8.06 13.22
CA PRO A 72 21.14 7.15 13.47
C PRO A 72 19.87 7.85 13.97
N GLY A 73 19.99 8.86 14.83
CA GLY A 73 18.84 9.61 15.37
C GLY A 73 18.18 10.48 14.30
N GLU A 74 18.99 11.10 13.42
CA GLU A 74 18.50 11.86 12.28
C GLU A 74 17.86 10.93 11.24
N CYS A 75 18.44 9.75 10.99
CA CYS A 75 17.90 8.72 10.12
C CYS A 75 16.51 8.29 10.58
N GLU A 76 16.36 7.94 11.85
CA GLU A 76 15.08 7.55 12.45
C GLU A 76 14.02 8.65 12.30
N ALA A 77 14.35 9.88 12.71
CA ALA A 77 13.44 11.02 12.62
C ALA A 77 13.06 11.36 11.17
N THR A 78 13.97 11.19 10.22
CA THR A 78 13.75 11.46 8.80
C THR A 78 12.92 10.33 8.15
N ALA A 79 13.22 9.08 8.47
CA ALA A 79 12.45 7.94 8.01
C ALA A 79 10.99 7.99 8.51
N ALA A 80 10.77 8.33 9.77
CA ALA A 80 9.43 8.42 10.36
C ALA A 80 8.50 9.41 9.62
N ARG A 81 9.05 10.44 8.99
CA ARG A 81 8.30 11.43 8.18
C ARG A 81 8.36 11.20 6.66
N GLY A 82 8.99 10.11 6.20
CA GLY A 82 9.17 9.83 4.77
C GLY A 82 10.10 10.82 4.07
N GLY A 83 11.15 11.27 4.74
CA GLY A 83 12.11 12.25 4.21
C GLY A 83 13.12 11.66 3.20
N PHE A 84 13.15 10.34 3.03
CA PHE A 84 13.84 9.63 1.96
C PHE A 84 13.07 8.38 1.56
N CYS A 85 13.34 7.85 0.36
CA CYS A 85 12.69 6.63 -0.13
C CYS A 85 13.21 5.39 0.61
N HIS A 86 12.30 4.68 1.24
CA HIS A 86 12.59 3.39 1.88
C HIS A 86 11.35 2.51 1.88
N ILE A 87 11.53 1.23 2.20
CA ILE A 87 10.47 0.23 2.16
C ILE A 87 10.19 -0.29 3.57
N SER A 88 8.91 -0.44 3.89
CA SER A 88 8.44 -1.25 5.01
C SER A 88 7.28 -2.13 4.55
N PHE A 89 6.86 -3.05 5.38
CA PHE A 89 5.62 -3.79 5.13
C PHE A 89 4.85 -3.99 6.42
N SER A 90 3.53 -3.90 6.30
CA SER A 90 2.61 -4.17 7.40
C SER A 90 1.79 -5.41 7.09
N LEU A 91 1.71 -6.29 8.09
CA LEU A 91 1.02 -7.58 8.01
C LEU A 91 -0.06 -7.64 9.07
N ALA A 92 -1.33 -7.59 8.65
CA ALA A 92 -2.45 -7.74 9.58
C ALA A 92 -2.64 -9.23 9.96
N GLU A 93 -2.76 -9.51 11.25
CA GLU A 93 -2.77 -10.89 11.75
C GLU A 93 -4.08 -11.63 11.44
N ASN A 94 -5.22 -11.05 11.77
CA ASN A 94 -6.48 -11.76 11.81
C ASN A 94 -7.41 -11.48 10.64
N ARG A 95 -7.40 -10.26 10.11
CA ARG A 95 -8.34 -9.80 9.08
C ARG A 95 -7.71 -8.74 8.19
N PRO A 96 -8.24 -8.51 6.97
CA PRO A 96 -7.84 -7.37 6.16
C PRO A 96 -7.98 -6.05 6.93
N ALA A 97 -7.05 -5.13 6.71
CA ALA A 97 -7.15 -3.75 7.16
C ALA A 97 -7.53 -2.86 5.97
N PHE A 98 -8.33 -1.84 6.21
CA PHE A 98 -8.49 -0.75 5.23
C PHE A 98 -7.33 0.23 5.38
N ARG A 99 -6.73 0.59 4.25
CA ARG A 99 -5.77 1.69 4.16
C ARG A 99 -6.29 2.71 3.16
N GLY A 100 -6.19 3.99 3.52
CA GLY A 100 -6.57 5.12 2.68
C GLY A 100 -6.07 6.40 3.31
N GLY A 101 -5.85 7.45 2.54
CA GLY A 101 -5.44 8.76 3.04
C GLY A 101 -6.59 9.50 3.75
N GLY A 102 -6.28 10.66 4.35
CA GLY A 102 -7.27 11.47 5.10
C GLY A 102 -8.47 11.94 4.25
N ASP A 103 -8.26 12.13 2.94
CA ASP A 103 -9.28 12.60 1.99
C ASP A 103 -9.61 11.53 0.94
N VAL A 104 -10.08 10.36 1.37
CA VAL A 104 -10.51 9.30 0.44
C VAL A 104 -11.81 9.72 -0.25
N PRO A 105 -11.80 9.89 -1.59
CA PRO A 105 -13.02 10.21 -2.31
C PRO A 105 -13.99 9.04 -2.30
N PRO A 106 -15.32 9.29 -2.48
CA PRO A 106 -16.30 8.21 -2.53
C PRO A 106 -15.89 7.12 -3.53
N PRO A 107 -15.83 5.84 -3.10
CA PRO A 107 -15.54 4.72 -4.00
C PRO A 107 -16.66 4.56 -5.04
N ARG A 108 -16.39 3.81 -6.08
CA ARG A 108 -17.37 3.49 -7.12
C ARG A 108 -17.93 2.07 -6.93
N CYS A 109 -19.20 1.95 -7.23
CA CYS A 109 -19.82 0.63 -7.37
C CYS A 109 -19.16 -0.15 -8.51
N PRO A 110 -18.72 -1.40 -8.32
CA PRO A 110 -18.07 -2.19 -9.37
C PRO A 110 -18.99 -2.45 -10.58
N SER A 111 -20.32 -2.48 -10.38
CA SER A 111 -21.29 -2.72 -11.44
C SER A 111 -21.65 -1.44 -12.22
N CYS A 112 -22.24 -0.44 -11.57
CA CYS A 112 -22.72 0.75 -12.27
C CYS A 112 -21.71 1.91 -12.35
N ARG A 113 -20.54 1.78 -11.71
CA ARG A 113 -19.43 2.75 -11.68
C ARG A 113 -19.80 4.13 -11.10
N LYS A 114 -20.95 4.26 -10.48
CA LYS A 114 -21.36 5.50 -9.80
C LYS A 114 -20.77 5.59 -8.40
N PRO A 115 -20.51 6.81 -7.89
CA PRO A 115 -20.09 7.01 -6.53
C PRO A 115 -21.08 6.40 -5.53
N VAL A 116 -20.55 5.80 -4.48
CA VAL A 116 -21.30 5.17 -3.38
C VAL A 116 -21.44 6.16 -2.24
N SER A 117 -22.67 6.49 -1.86
CA SER A 117 -22.98 7.26 -0.66
C SER A 117 -22.95 6.36 0.59
N GLY A 118 -22.62 6.94 1.74
CA GLY A 118 -22.63 6.22 3.02
C GLY A 118 -21.53 5.16 3.18
N TRP A 119 -20.54 5.16 2.32
CA TRP A 119 -19.44 4.18 2.36
C TRP A 119 -18.60 4.26 3.64
N GLN A 120 -18.45 5.47 4.24
CA GLN A 120 -17.74 5.66 5.49
C GLN A 120 -18.45 4.90 6.63
N GLN A 121 -19.76 5.04 6.72
CA GLN A 121 -20.54 4.32 7.72
C GLN A 121 -20.43 2.79 7.51
N ALA A 122 -20.53 2.33 6.26
CA ALA A 122 -20.35 0.91 5.95
C ALA A 122 -18.94 0.42 6.32
N LEU A 123 -17.91 1.25 6.16
CA LEU A 123 -16.54 0.94 6.58
C LEU A 123 -16.42 0.87 8.10
N ASP A 124 -17.01 1.83 8.83
CA ASP A 124 -17.02 1.87 10.29
C ASP A 124 -17.75 0.65 10.86
N ASP A 125 -18.91 0.31 10.31
CA ASP A 125 -19.70 -0.86 10.70
C ASP A 125 -18.89 -2.16 10.48
N TRP A 126 -18.21 -2.27 9.34
CA TRP A 126 -17.34 -3.40 9.05
C TRP A 126 -16.13 -3.47 10.01
N GLN A 127 -15.54 -2.34 10.37
CA GLN A 127 -14.44 -2.31 11.34
C GLN A 127 -14.86 -2.79 12.72
N GLN A 128 -16.11 -2.50 13.13
CA GLN A 128 -16.68 -2.95 14.40
C GLN A 128 -17.15 -4.41 14.36
N SER A 129 -17.70 -4.86 13.23
CA SER A 129 -18.27 -6.18 13.03
C SER A 129 -17.84 -6.77 11.68
N PRO A 130 -16.64 -7.38 11.59
CA PRO A 130 -16.04 -7.84 10.33
C PRO A 130 -16.84 -8.88 9.55
N GLU A 131 -17.72 -9.61 10.21
CA GLU A 131 -18.69 -10.51 9.58
C GLU A 131 -19.79 -9.78 8.80
N SER A 132 -19.99 -8.48 9.07
CA SER A 132 -20.92 -7.60 8.36
C SER A 132 -20.23 -6.92 7.16
N ASP A 133 -19.63 -7.72 6.27
CA ASP A 133 -18.93 -7.22 5.08
C ASP A 133 -19.84 -6.98 3.87
N ALA A 134 -21.12 -7.35 3.99
CA ALA A 134 -22.10 -7.24 2.91
C ALA A 134 -22.48 -5.76 2.66
N TRP A 135 -22.49 -5.40 1.38
CA TRP A 135 -22.87 -4.08 0.93
C TRP A 135 -23.78 -4.18 -0.31
N ALA A 136 -24.73 -3.26 -0.44
CA ALA A 136 -25.61 -3.19 -1.60
C ALA A 136 -25.65 -1.77 -2.18
N CYS A 137 -25.60 -1.67 -3.51
CA CYS A 137 -25.68 -0.41 -4.21
C CYS A 137 -27.13 0.08 -4.31
N GLU A 138 -27.44 1.20 -3.68
CA GLU A 138 -28.78 1.83 -3.72
C GLU A 138 -29.25 2.20 -5.13
N ARG A 139 -28.30 2.39 -6.09
CA ARG A 139 -28.62 2.82 -7.45
C ARG A 139 -28.93 1.68 -8.41
N CYS A 140 -28.24 0.57 -8.32
CA CYS A 140 -28.39 -0.53 -9.29
C CYS A 140 -28.72 -1.89 -8.66
N GLY A 141 -28.84 -1.96 -7.32
CA GLY A 141 -29.14 -3.19 -6.61
C GLY A 141 -28.01 -4.22 -6.58
N TYR A 142 -26.81 -3.87 -7.09
CA TYR A 142 -25.65 -4.76 -6.97
C TYR A 142 -25.37 -5.05 -5.50
N SER A 143 -25.19 -6.31 -5.16
CA SER A 143 -24.81 -6.77 -3.83
C SER A 143 -23.44 -7.42 -3.90
N GLY A 144 -22.56 -7.06 -2.99
CA GLY A 144 -21.19 -7.55 -2.89
C GLY A 144 -20.63 -7.29 -1.49
N ARG A 145 -19.33 -7.38 -1.35
CA ARG A 145 -18.62 -7.08 -0.11
C ARG A 145 -18.06 -5.66 -0.14
N ILE A 146 -17.81 -5.08 1.02
CA ILE A 146 -17.19 -3.76 1.13
C ILE A 146 -15.80 -3.73 0.44
N HIS A 147 -15.10 -4.86 0.40
CA HIS A 147 -13.83 -5.01 -0.29
C HIS A 147 -13.93 -4.90 -1.82
N ASP A 148 -15.13 -5.07 -2.39
CA ASP A 148 -15.35 -4.97 -3.85
C ASP A 148 -15.48 -3.52 -4.33
N LEU A 149 -15.55 -2.55 -3.42
CA LEU A 149 -15.66 -1.14 -3.75
C LEU A 149 -14.39 -0.61 -4.42
N ASP A 150 -14.56 0.08 -5.56
CA ASP A 150 -13.46 0.66 -6.32
C ASP A 150 -13.05 2.03 -5.77
N PHE A 151 -12.00 2.08 -4.96
CA PHE A 151 -11.43 3.29 -4.37
C PHE A 151 -10.45 4.03 -5.31
N ARG A 152 -10.23 3.56 -6.52
CA ARG A 152 -9.45 4.25 -7.56
C ARG A 152 -8.07 4.71 -7.10
N ARG A 153 -7.30 3.85 -6.46
CA ARG A 153 -5.95 4.14 -5.92
C ARG A 153 -5.91 5.13 -4.74
N HIS A 154 -7.05 5.39 -4.07
CA HIS A 154 -7.12 6.22 -2.86
C HIS A 154 -7.36 5.41 -1.60
N GLY A 155 -7.59 4.11 -1.72
CA GLY A 155 -7.81 3.19 -0.62
C GLY A 155 -7.91 1.75 -1.10
N GLY A 156 -7.77 0.82 -0.17
CA GLY A 156 -7.87 -0.62 -0.43
C GLY A 156 -7.85 -1.44 0.84
N PHE A 157 -8.17 -2.72 0.69
CA PHE A 157 -8.24 -3.69 1.78
C PHE A 157 -7.22 -4.79 1.55
N ALA A 158 -6.37 -5.03 2.54
CA ALA A 158 -5.45 -6.17 2.50
C ALA A 158 -5.00 -6.58 3.90
N ARG A 159 -4.46 -7.79 4.01
CA ARG A 159 -3.67 -8.22 5.16
C ARG A 159 -2.18 -7.94 4.99
N THR A 160 -1.75 -7.68 3.76
CA THR A 160 -0.36 -7.43 3.40
C THR A 160 -0.27 -6.12 2.63
N PHE A 161 0.55 -5.18 3.12
CA PHE A 161 0.90 -3.97 2.41
C PHE A 161 2.43 -3.84 2.35
N ILE A 162 2.96 -3.56 1.16
CA ILE A 162 4.33 -3.11 0.96
C ILE A 162 4.24 -1.59 0.86
N GLU A 163 4.90 -0.88 1.76
CA GLU A 163 4.85 0.57 1.88
C GLU A 163 6.15 1.16 1.35
N ILE A 164 6.07 1.95 0.30
CA ILE A 164 7.20 2.69 -0.26
C ILE A 164 7.04 4.15 0.16
N TRP A 165 7.88 4.57 1.10
CA TRP A 165 7.85 5.88 1.73
C TRP A 165 8.53 6.94 0.86
N GLY A 166 8.18 8.21 1.06
CA GLY A 166 8.78 9.33 0.36
C GLY A 166 8.26 9.53 -1.07
N ILE A 167 7.13 8.91 -1.44
CA ILE A 167 6.50 9.05 -2.76
C ILE A 167 5.16 9.79 -2.63
N HIS A 168 5.08 10.95 -3.27
CA HIS A 168 3.85 11.74 -3.32
C HIS A 168 2.80 11.14 -4.29
N PRO A 169 1.51 11.44 -4.11
CA PRO A 169 0.46 10.95 -4.99
C PRO A 169 0.73 11.27 -6.47
N SER A 170 0.65 10.24 -7.30
CA SER A 170 0.90 10.30 -8.75
C SER A 170 2.33 10.69 -9.17
N GLU A 171 3.28 10.70 -8.26
CA GLU A 171 4.68 11.00 -8.55
C GLU A 171 5.41 9.81 -9.19
N ALA A 172 5.10 8.60 -8.76
CA ALA A 172 5.70 7.39 -9.29
C ALA A 172 4.70 6.23 -9.39
N VAL A 173 4.97 5.29 -10.27
CA VAL A 173 4.13 4.09 -10.48
C VAL A 173 4.99 2.83 -10.49
N PRO A 174 4.48 1.69 -9.97
CA PRO A 174 5.15 0.41 -10.13
C PRO A 174 5.05 -0.07 -11.59
N VAL A 175 6.09 -0.73 -12.07
CA VAL A 175 6.06 -1.38 -13.39
C VAL A 175 5.31 -2.70 -13.33
N ASP A 176 4.78 -3.15 -14.48
CA ASP A 176 4.08 -4.43 -14.58
C ASP A 176 4.97 -5.63 -14.18
N ALA A 177 6.27 -5.56 -14.43
CA ALA A 177 7.22 -6.59 -14.02
C ALA A 177 7.29 -6.77 -12.49
N LEU A 178 7.25 -5.67 -11.72
CA LEU A 178 7.18 -5.73 -10.24
C LEU A 178 5.88 -6.41 -9.79
N LEU A 179 4.75 -5.94 -10.31
CA LEU A 179 3.44 -6.51 -9.96
C LEU A 179 3.36 -7.98 -10.38
N GLY A 180 3.95 -8.34 -11.51
CA GLY A 180 4.06 -9.73 -11.99
C GLY A 180 4.88 -10.62 -11.07
N SER A 181 6.03 -10.15 -10.57
CA SER A 181 6.86 -10.89 -9.60
C SER A 181 6.13 -11.12 -8.28
N LEU A 182 5.44 -10.10 -7.77
CA LEU A 182 4.62 -10.21 -6.57
C LEU A 182 3.43 -11.16 -6.77
N SER A 183 2.82 -11.14 -7.97
CA SER A 183 1.73 -12.06 -8.31
C SER A 183 2.21 -13.51 -8.38
N ALA A 184 3.40 -13.76 -8.92
CA ALA A 184 4.00 -15.10 -8.94
C ALA A 184 4.34 -15.61 -7.53
N PHE A 185 4.73 -14.70 -6.62
CA PHE A 185 5.00 -15.05 -5.22
C PHE A 185 3.73 -15.42 -4.45
N SER A 186 2.62 -14.74 -4.70
CA SER A 186 1.39 -14.80 -3.88
C SER A 186 0.23 -15.56 -4.51
N ASP A 187 0.35 -15.99 -5.76
CA ASP A 187 -0.72 -16.58 -6.58
C ASP A 187 -2.00 -15.69 -6.65
N THR A 188 -1.81 -14.36 -6.56
CA THR A 188 -2.89 -13.37 -6.71
C THR A 188 -2.36 -12.11 -7.39
N GLY A 189 -3.24 -11.35 -8.07
CA GLY A 189 -2.87 -10.05 -8.63
C GLY A 189 -2.45 -9.05 -7.55
N TRP A 190 -1.75 -8.01 -7.96
CA TRP A 190 -1.35 -6.90 -7.09
C TRP A 190 -1.76 -5.56 -7.70
N SER A 191 -2.24 -4.70 -6.83
CA SER A 191 -2.63 -3.33 -7.12
C SER A 191 -1.82 -2.34 -6.29
N TYR A 192 -1.97 -1.04 -6.56
CA TYR A 192 -1.31 0.00 -5.80
C TYR A 192 -2.20 1.20 -5.53
N MET A 193 -1.87 1.96 -4.49
CA MET A 193 -2.55 3.19 -4.10
C MET A 193 -1.58 4.17 -3.45
N TYR A 194 -2.01 5.44 -3.32
CA TYR A 194 -1.25 6.47 -2.61
C TYR A 194 -1.96 6.81 -1.30
N VAL A 195 -1.17 6.96 -0.24
CA VAL A 195 -1.66 7.28 1.10
C VAL A 195 -0.85 8.44 1.67
N ASN A 196 -1.55 9.31 2.39
CA ASN A 196 -0.98 10.41 3.17
C ASN A 196 -1.40 10.18 4.62
N ASP A 197 -0.46 9.86 5.49
CA ASP A 197 -0.67 9.70 6.94
C ASP A 197 -0.38 10.98 7.70
#